data_9f0c6cb312fd63b79eb6d7e8d0cd27fd
#
_entry.id   9f0c6cb312fd63b79eb6d7e8d0cd27fd
#
_cell.length_a   1.000
_cell.length_b   1.000
_cell.length_c   1.000
_cell.angle_alpha   90.00
_cell.angle_beta   90.00
_cell.angle_gamma   90.00
#
_symmetry.space_group_name_H-M   'P 1'
#
loop_
_entity.id
_entity.type
_entity.pdbx_description
1 polymer ?
#
loop_
_entity_poly.entity_id
_entity_poly.type
_entity_poly.pdbx_seq_one_letter_code
_entity_poly.pdbx_strand_id
1 'polypeptide(L)'
;MNKFFLHPIFVKPVYLSLLWVALFLSPDISGQKKTSLKSNPAKSSHKKIVIYGLASFYHNKFEGRQTANGEIFSQKKLTCACNMLPFGTWLKITNVRNGKFVVVKVNDRLHPRMRRIADLSKAAAYKIGATGRGIVRVKVQVLGNRKPA
;
A
#
# COMPACT_ATOMS: atom_id res chain seq x y z
N MET A 1 37.13 -35.14 27.31
CA MET A 1 35.96 -35.47 28.14
C MET A 1 34.71 -35.28 27.29
N ASN A 2 34.22 -36.40 26.74
CA ASN A 2 33.08 -36.45 25.84
C ASN A 2 31.80 -36.56 26.67
N LYS A 3 30.81 -35.67 26.39
CA LYS A 3 29.43 -35.89 26.84
C LYS A 3 28.53 -36.01 25.66
N PHE A 4 28.17 -37.25 25.36
CA PHE A 4 27.08 -37.64 24.45
C PHE A 4 25.74 -37.27 25.11
N PHE A 5 24.91 -36.49 24.45
CA PHE A 5 23.50 -36.30 24.79
C PHE A 5 22.65 -37.19 23.89
N LEU A 6 22.05 -38.22 24.50
CA LEU A 6 21.05 -39.08 23.87
C LEU A 6 19.73 -38.29 23.67
N HIS A 7 19.17 -38.40 22.47
CA HIS A 7 17.79 -37.98 22.19
C HIS A 7 16.82 -39.14 22.50
N PRO A 8 15.70 -38.90 23.19
CA PRO A 8 14.67 -39.91 23.34
C PRO A 8 13.79 -39.99 22.07
N ILE A 9 13.69 -41.22 21.56
CA ILE A 9 12.80 -41.62 20.47
C ILE A 9 11.36 -41.62 20.99
N PHE A 10 10.52 -40.74 20.47
CA PHE A 10 9.07 -40.70 20.79
C PHE A 10 8.33 -41.65 19.87
N VAL A 11 7.94 -42.82 20.40
CA VAL A 11 7.09 -43.81 19.73
C VAL A 11 5.64 -43.33 19.80
N LYS A 12 4.99 -43.17 18.68
CA LYS A 12 3.53 -42.86 18.58
C LYS A 12 2.74 -44.17 18.70
N PRO A 13 1.70 -44.24 19.54
CA PRO A 13 0.80 -45.40 19.57
C PRO A 13 -0.17 -45.36 18.39
N VAL A 14 -0.27 -46.47 17.68
CA VAL A 14 -1.26 -46.78 16.66
C VAL A 14 -2.56 -47.14 17.36
N TYR A 15 -3.57 -46.29 17.26
CA TYR A 15 -4.95 -46.64 17.65
C TYR A 15 -5.71 -47.21 16.47
N LEU A 16 -5.92 -48.51 16.57
CA LEU A 16 -6.84 -49.30 15.76
C LEU A 16 -8.23 -49.24 16.45
N SER A 17 -9.20 -48.61 15.86
CA SER A 17 -10.59 -48.72 16.32
C SER A 17 -11.57 -48.60 15.15
N LEU A 18 -12.07 -49.76 14.72
CA LEU A 18 -13.46 -50.19 14.75
C LEU A 18 -14.48 -49.38 13.95
N LEU A 19 -14.88 -50.03 12.83
CA LEU A 19 -16.08 -49.78 12.04
C LEU A 19 -17.31 -49.59 12.93
N TRP A 20 -18.01 -48.47 12.71
CA TRP A 20 -19.45 -48.38 12.98
C TRP A 20 -20.18 -48.04 11.66
N VAL A 21 -20.78 -49.06 11.09
CA VAL A 21 -21.77 -48.94 10.02
C VAL A 21 -23.10 -48.56 10.69
N ALA A 22 -23.53 -47.32 10.50
CA ALA A 22 -24.88 -46.90 10.82
C ALA A 22 -25.60 -46.53 9.52
N LEU A 23 -26.48 -47.43 9.11
CA LEU A 23 -27.45 -47.29 8.05
C LEU A 23 -28.52 -46.30 8.52
N PHE A 24 -28.52 -45.05 8.01
CA PHE A 24 -29.66 -44.13 8.19
C PHE A 24 -30.28 -43.82 6.85
N LEU A 25 -31.52 -44.26 6.74
CA LEU A 25 -32.46 -43.92 5.68
C LEU A 25 -32.59 -42.40 5.55
N SER A 26 -32.44 -41.91 4.35
CA SER A 26 -32.76 -40.55 3.97
C SER A 26 -34.26 -40.37 3.79
N PRO A 27 -34.88 -39.30 4.32
CA PRO A 27 -36.09 -38.77 3.71
C PRO A 27 -35.70 -37.66 2.70
N ASP A 28 -36.14 -37.84 1.47
CA ASP A 28 -36.25 -36.81 0.45
C ASP A 28 -37.06 -35.62 0.99
N ILE A 29 -36.41 -34.44 1.04
CA ILE A 29 -37.14 -33.18 1.11
C ILE A 29 -36.74 -32.35 -0.12
N SER A 30 -37.64 -32.48 -1.08
CA SER A 30 -37.86 -31.61 -2.23
C SER A 30 -37.98 -30.15 -1.79
N GLY A 31 -37.29 -29.26 -2.54
CA GLY A 31 -37.69 -27.85 -2.64
C GLY A 31 -36.93 -26.83 -1.81
N GLN A 32 -35.64 -26.65 -2.03
CA GLN A 32 -35.02 -25.36 -1.70
C GLN A 32 -34.81 -24.50 -2.95
N LYS A 33 -35.71 -23.53 -3.09
CA LYS A 33 -35.67 -22.41 -4.01
C LYS A 33 -34.35 -21.64 -3.74
N LYS A 34 -33.35 -21.74 -4.62
CA LYS A 34 -32.13 -20.95 -4.57
C LYS A 34 -32.50 -19.50 -4.74
N THR A 35 -32.68 -18.78 -3.65
CA THR A 35 -32.72 -17.32 -3.64
C THR A 35 -31.29 -16.84 -3.89
N SER A 36 -31.01 -16.46 -5.12
CA SER A 36 -29.78 -15.77 -5.50
C SER A 36 -29.76 -14.42 -4.78
N LEU A 37 -29.09 -14.37 -3.63
CA LEU A 37 -28.69 -13.10 -3.04
C LEU A 37 -27.65 -12.48 -3.98
N LYS A 38 -28.08 -11.56 -4.83
CA LYS A 38 -27.21 -10.58 -5.46
C LYS A 38 -26.50 -9.85 -4.34
N SER A 39 -25.28 -10.27 -4.00
CA SER A 39 -24.38 -9.48 -3.19
C SER A 39 -24.04 -8.23 -3.98
N ASN A 40 -24.71 -7.12 -3.69
CA ASN A 40 -24.26 -5.82 -4.10
C ASN A 40 -22.83 -5.65 -3.54
N PRO A 41 -21.81 -5.36 -4.38
CA PRO A 41 -20.49 -5.05 -3.86
C PRO A 41 -20.65 -3.80 -2.99
N ALA A 42 -20.59 -3.99 -1.68
CA ALA A 42 -20.56 -2.89 -0.72
C ALA A 42 -19.44 -1.94 -1.16
N LYS A 43 -19.84 -0.77 -1.65
CA LYS A 43 -18.96 0.32 -2.01
C LYS A 43 -18.28 0.74 -0.70
N SER A 44 -17.11 0.14 -0.42
CA SER A 44 -16.32 0.44 0.76
C SER A 44 -16.04 1.95 0.74
N SER A 45 -16.75 2.67 1.58
CA SER A 45 -16.55 4.10 1.80
C SER A 45 -15.24 4.28 2.57
N HIS A 46 -14.12 4.13 1.89
CA HIS A 46 -12.83 4.48 2.44
C HIS A 46 -12.84 6.00 2.67
N LYS A 47 -12.82 6.40 3.94
CA LYS A 47 -12.69 7.81 4.33
C LYS A 47 -11.52 8.42 3.56
N LYS A 48 -11.82 9.31 2.63
CA LYS A 48 -10.84 9.91 1.73
C LYS A 48 -9.96 10.87 2.54
N ILE A 49 -8.73 10.46 2.83
CA ILE A 49 -7.77 11.31 3.56
C ILE A 49 -7.29 12.41 2.62
N VAL A 50 -7.47 13.66 3.05
CA VAL A 50 -7.04 14.87 2.34
C VAL A 50 -6.16 15.70 3.27
N ILE A 51 -4.98 16.09 2.78
CA ILE A 51 -3.97 16.84 3.53
C ILE A 51 -3.60 18.08 2.71
N TYR A 52 -3.47 19.24 3.35
CA TYR A 52 -3.01 20.47 2.73
C TYR A 52 -1.64 20.86 3.30
N GLY A 53 -0.75 21.36 2.45
CA GLY A 53 0.57 21.80 2.88
C GLY A 53 1.42 22.33 1.74
N LEU A 54 2.73 22.41 1.99
CA LEU A 54 3.73 22.83 1.01
C LEU A 54 4.41 21.61 0.41
N ALA A 55 4.68 21.66 -0.89
CA ALA A 55 5.52 20.70 -1.58
C ALA A 55 6.63 21.42 -2.33
N SER A 56 7.78 20.75 -2.49
CA SER A 56 8.85 21.15 -3.39
C SER A 56 9.25 19.99 -4.30
N PHE A 57 10.37 20.09 -4.96
CA PHE A 57 10.91 18.99 -5.76
C PHE A 57 12.41 18.83 -5.53
N TYR A 58 12.90 17.63 -5.80
CA TYR A 58 14.29 17.27 -5.62
C TYR A 58 15.25 18.04 -6.53
N HIS A 59 16.39 18.44 -5.97
CA HIS A 59 17.51 18.95 -6.74
C HIS A 59 18.15 17.81 -7.58
N ASN A 60 18.72 18.14 -8.75
CA ASN A 60 19.32 17.17 -9.68
C ASN A 60 20.42 16.29 -9.05
N LYS A 61 21.13 16.80 -8.01
CA LYS A 61 22.18 16.05 -7.29
C LYS A 61 21.72 14.74 -6.64
N PHE A 62 20.41 14.52 -6.55
CA PHE A 62 19.83 13.30 -5.96
C PHE A 62 19.56 12.21 -7.02
N GLU A 63 19.67 12.51 -8.32
CA GLU A 63 19.51 11.51 -9.38
C GLU A 63 20.46 10.33 -9.15
N GLY A 64 19.96 9.10 -9.28
CA GLY A 64 20.74 7.89 -9.09
C GLY A 64 21.00 7.47 -7.64
N ARG A 65 20.62 8.26 -6.63
CA ARG A 65 20.78 7.90 -5.22
C ARG A 65 19.70 6.92 -4.78
N GLN A 66 20.04 6.10 -3.79
CA GLN A 66 19.07 5.22 -3.17
C GLN A 66 18.09 6.03 -2.30
N THR A 67 16.80 5.75 -2.43
CA THR A 67 15.71 6.29 -1.62
C THR A 67 15.54 5.50 -0.33
N ALA A 68 14.76 6.04 0.61
CA ALA A 68 14.56 5.40 1.91
C ALA A 68 13.84 4.05 1.84
N ASN A 69 13.14 3.72 0.74
CA ASN A 69 12.56 2.39 0.52
C ASN A 69 13.47 1.44 -0.27
N GLY A 70 14.72 1.85 -0.59
CA GLY A 70 15.70 1.04 -1.31
C GLY A 70 15.68 1.17 -2.84
N GLU A 71 14.69 1.84 -3.44
CA GLU A 71 14.66 2.09 -4.89
C GLU A 71 15.74 3.11 -5.30
N ILE A 72 16.18 3.06 -6.57
CA ILE A 72 17.02 4.12 -7.12
C ILE A 72 16.14 5.28 -7.56
N PHE A 73 16.43 6.47 -7.00
CA PHE A 73 15.73 7.70 -7.35
C PHE A 73 15.97 8.10 -8.80
N SER A 74 14.90 8.52 -9.46
CA SER A 74 15.00 9.15 -10.77
C SER A 74 14.02 10.31 -10.91
N GLN A 75 14.53 11.44 -11.40
CA GLN A 75 13.76 12.63 -11.72
C GLN A 75 12.68 12.40 -12.80
N LYS A 76 12.82 11.30 -13.57
CA LYS A 76 11.89 10.93 -14.65
C LYS A 76 10.68 10.13 -14.15
N LYS A 77 10.78 9.48 -12.98
CA LYS A 77 9.69 8.69 -12.37
C LYS A 77 8.69 9.60 -11.66
N LEU A 78 7.44 9.17 -11.55
CA LEU A 78 6.40 9.89 -10.80
C LEU A 78 6.38 9.41 -9.35
N THR A 79 7.32 9.90 -8.54
CA THR A 79 7.52 9.55 -7.13
C THR A 79 7.63 10.77 -6.24
N CYS A 80 7.51 10.56 -4.94
CA CYS A 80 7.70 11.61 -3.95
C CYS A 80 8.24 11.08 -2.62
N ALA A 81 8.92 11.96 -1.85
CA ALA A 81 9.11 11.78 -0.43
C ALA A 81 7.89 12.26 0.35
N CYS A 82 7.51 11.52 1.39
CA CYS A 82 6.47 11.91 2.34
C CYS A 82 6.68 11.18 3.67
N ASN A 83 6.67 11.94 4.81
CA ASN A 83 6.88 11.35 6.14
C ASN A 83 5.59 10.83 6.78
N MET A 84 4.44 11.31 6.34
CA MET A 84 3.14 11.04 6.98
C MET A 84 2.47 9.74 6.53
N LEU A 85 2.93 9.12 5.44
CA LEU A 85 2.26 7.99 4.80
C LEU A 85 3.24 6.83 4.55
N PRO A 86 2.79 5.57 4.58
CA PRO A 86 3.63 4.40 4.30
C PRO A 86 4.24 4.45 2.90
N PHE A 87 5.39 3.77 2.71
CA PHE A 87 5.93 3.53 1.38
C PHE A 87 4.95 2.74 0.52
N GLY A 88 4.97 2.98 -0.79
CA GLY A 88 4.07 2.35 -1.75
C GLY A 88 2.69 3.01 -1.84
N THR A 89 2.36 3.95 -0.96
CA THR A 89 1.09 4.69 -1.01
C THR A 89 1.03 5.58 -2.26
N TRP A 90 -0.07 5.51 -3.00
CA TRP A 90 -0.35 6.38 -4.13
C TRP A 90 -1.09 7.63 -3.68
N LEU A 91 -0.64 8.77 -4.18
CA LEU A 91 -1.14 10.09 -3.84
C LEU A 91 -1.55 10.84 -5.10
N LYS A 92 -2.72 11.50 -5.07
CA LYS A 92 -3.05 12.55 -6.02
C LYS A 92 -2.65 13.89 -5.41
N ILE A 93 -1.64 14.53 -5.99
CA ILE A 93 -1.12 15.83 -5.54
C ILE A 93 -1.60 16.90 -6.50
N THR A 94 -2.39 17.84 -6.00
CA THR A 94 -2.97 18.94 -6.77
C THR A 94 -2.33 20.25 -6.34
N ASN A 95 -1.80 21.03 -7.26
CA ASN A 95 -1.36 22.40 -7.02
C ASN A 95 -2.59 23.30 -6.84
N VAL A 96 -2.75 23.84 -5.64
CA VAL A 96 -3.94 24.63 -5.26
C VAL A 96 -4.10 25.88 -6.12
N ARG A 97 -3.00 26.42 -6.64
CA ARG A 97 -3.02 27.67 -7.40
C ARG A 97 -3.59 27.52 -8.81
N ASN A 98 -3.24 26.41 -9.50
CA ASN A 98 -3.60 26.25 -10.93
C ASN A 98 -4.48 25.03 -11.20
N GLY A 99 -4.84 24.24 -10.15
CA GLY A 99 -5.69 23.06 -10.27
C GLY A 99 -5.02 21.84 -10.93
N LYS A 100 -3.80 21.97 -11.48
CA LYS A 100 -3.08 20.85 -12.10
C LYS A 100 -2.74 19.80 -11.06
N PHE A 101 -2.81 18.53 -11.45
CA PHE A 101 -2.51 17.44 -10.53
C PHE A 101 -1.61 16.38 -11.18
N VAL A 102 -1.03 15.57 -10.32
CA VAL A 102 -0.25 14.37 -10.68
C VAL A 102 -0.53 13.26 -9.68
N VAL A 103 -0.47 12.01 -10.15
CA VAL A 103 -0.49 10.84 -9.28
C VAL A 103 0.95 10.34 -9.13
N VAL A 104 1.38 10.18 -7.87
CA VAL A 104 2.75 9.78 -7.52
C VAL A 104 2.75 8.67 -6.47
N LYS A 105 3.83 7.88 -6.42
CA LYS A 105 4.06 6.84 -5.40
C LYS A 105 5.02 7.36 -4.34
N VAL A 106 4.72 7.13 -3.06
CA VAL A 106 5.63 7.42 -1.95
C VAL A 106 6.72 6.36 -1.93
N ASN A 107 7.99 6.76 -2.10
CA ASN A 107 9.14 5.87 -2.06
C ASN A 107 10.30 6.41 -1.24
N ASP A 108 10.18 7.63 -0.70
CA ASP A 108 11.26 8.27 0.05
C ASP A 108 10.73 9.04 1.27
N ARG A 109 11.66 9.55 2.08
CA ARG A 109 11.41 10.36 3.28
C ARG A 109 12.05 11.73 3.15
N LEU A 110 11.35 12.75 3.69
CA LEU A 110 11.93 14.07 3.86
C LEU A 110 12.84 14.10 5.10
N HIS A 111 13.85 14.95 5.06
CA HIS A 111 14.63 15.24 6.27
C HIS A 111 13.69 15.75 7.39
N PRO A 112 13.83 15.30 8.66
CA PRO A 112 12.89 15.62 9.75
C PRO A 112 12.67 17.12 10.00
N ARG A 113 13.67 17.94 9.72
CA ARG A 113 13.58 19.41 9.87
C ARG A 113 12.78 20.11 8.77
N MET A 114 12.38 19.39 7.71
CA MET A 114 11.62 19.99 6.62
C MET A 114 10.16 20.17 7.00
N ARG A 115 9.64 21.41 6.86
CA ARG A 115 8.26 21.76 7.13
C ARG A 115 7.31 21.46 5.96
N ARG A 116 7.84 20.93 4.85
CA ARG A 116 7.05 20.51 3.69
C ARG A 116 6.44 19.13 3.92
N ILE A 117 5.29 18.88 3.27
CA ILE A 117 4.61 17.60 3.38
C ILE A 117 5.02 16.60 2.28
N ALA A 118 5.60 17.12 1.17
CA ALA A 118 6.09 16.29 0.09
C ALA A 118 7.23 16.96 -0.68
N ASP A 119 8.20 16.14 -1.14
CA ASP A 119 9.18 16.52 -2.16
C ASP A 119 8.96 15.62 -3.39
N LEU A 120 8.75 16.25 -4.54
CA LEU A 120 8.38 15.60 -5.80
C LEU A 120 9.62 15.31 -6.66
N SER A 121 9.56 14.29 -7.50
CA SER A 121 10.47 14.20 -8.63
C SER A 121 10.24 15.37 -9.59
N LYS A 122 11.23 15.71 -10.41
CA LYS A 122 11.12 16.82 -11.38
C LYS A 122 9.98 16.60 -12.39
N ALA A 123 9.80 15.35 -12.85
CA ALA A 123 8.69 15.01 -13.74
C ALA A 123 7.32 15.24 -13.09
N ALA A 124 7.17 14.91 -11.80
CA ALA A 124 5.94 15.16 -11.06
C ALA A 124 5.70 16.66 -10.86
N ALA A 125 6.73 17.39 -10.46
CA ALA A 125 6.67 18.85 -10.28
C ALA A 125 6.32 19.59 -11.58
N TYR A 126 6.87 19.15 -12.71
CA TYR A 126 6.55 19.70 -14.02
C TYR A 126 5.05 19.53 -14.37
N LYS A 127 4.49 18.35 -14.14
CA LYS A 127 3.07 18.06 -14.41
C LYS A 127 2.12 19.00 -13.65
N ILE A 128 2.48 19.44 -12.46
CA ILE A 128 1.65 20.36 -11.65
C ILE A 128 2.08 21.83 -11.80
N GLY A 129 3.04 22.15 -12.69
CA GLY A 129 3.52 23.50 -12.91
C GLY A 129 4.24 24.09 -11.70
N ALA A 130 5.03 23.29 -10.98
CA ALA A 130 5.72 23.71 -9.76
C ALA A 130 7.19 24.10 -9.99
N THR A 131 7.79 23.78 -11.14
CA THR A 131 9.24 23.90 -11.40
C THR A 131 9.76 25.35 -11.38
N GLY A 132 8.95 26.34 -11.74
CA GLY A 132 9.37 27.75 -11.78
C GLY A 132 9.38 28.46 -10.41
N ARG A 133 8.75 27.89 -9.37
CA ARG A 133 8.61 28.52 -8.06
C ARG A 133 9.32 27.80 -6.92
N GLY A 134 9.78 26.58 -7.14
CA GLY A 134 10.46 25.78 -6.13
C GLY A 134 9.53 25.21 -5.05
N ILE A 135 8.68 26.03 -4.43
CA ILE A 135 7.74 25.64 -3.38
C ILE A 135 6.32 26.07 -3.78
N VAL A 136 5.36 25.16 -3.64
CA VAL A 136 3.96 25.37 -3.99
C VAL A 136 3.01 24.83 -2.91
N ARG A 137 1.85 25.45 -2.75
CA ARG A 137 0.76 24.91 -1.95
C ARG A 137 0.07 23.77 -2.69
N VAL A 138 -0.10 22.66 -2.01
CA VAL A 138 -0.72 21.46 -2.58
C VAL A 138 -1.82 20.92 -1.68
N LYS A 139 -2.78 20.27 -2.35
CA LYS A 139 -3.76 19.37 -1.75
C LYS A 139 -3.35 17.96 -2.10
N VAL A 140 -3.12 17.12 -1.10
CA VAL A 140 -2.76 15.72 -1.22
C VAL A 140 -3.96 14.86 -0.87
N GLN A 141 -4.37 13.98 -1.78
CA GLN A 141 -5.43 12.99 -1.58
C GLN A 141 -4.80 11.60 -1.58
N VAL A 142 -5.03 10.84 -0.52
CA VAL A 142 -4.54 9.46 -0.42
C VAL A 142 -5.44 8.55 -1.25
N LEU A 143 -4.82 7.78 -2.17
CA LEU A 143 -5.50 6.86 -3.08
C LEU A 143 -5.36 5.39 -2.62
N GLY A 144 -4.45 5.11 -1.66
CA GLY A 144 -4.17 3.76 -1.16
C GLY A 144 -2.94 3.12 -1.79
N ASN A 145 -2.79 1.80 -1.59
CA ASN A 145 -1.58 1.07 -1.99
C ASN A 145 -1.65 0.47 -3.40
N ARG A 146 -2.81 0.57 -4.06
CA ARG A 146 -2.95 0.14 -5.47
C ARG A 146 -2.83 1.35 -6.38
N LYS A 147 -2.08 1.18 -7.49
CA LYS A 147 -2.02 2.20 -8.51
C LYS A 147 -3.43 2.45 -9.04
N PRO A 148 -3.92 3.69 -9.04
CA PRO A 148 -5.21 3.99 -9.68
C PRO A 148 -5.11 3.73 -11.19
N ALA A 149 -6.22 3.28 -11.76
CA ALA A 149 -6.37 3.08 -13.20
C ALA A 149 -6.24 4.41 -13.97
#